data_c1d966d8918b9c43bbfe01bfedf6883a
#
_entry.id   c1d966d8918b9c43bbfe01bfedf6883a
#
_cell.length_a   1.000
_cell.length_b   1.000
_cell.length_c   1.000
_cell.angle_alpha   90.00
_cell.angle_beta   90.00
_cell.angle_gamma   90.00
#
_symmetry.space_group_name_H-M   'P 1'
#
loop_
_entity.id
_entity.type
_entity.pdbx_description
1 polymer ?
#
loop_
_entity_poly.entity_id
_entity_poly.type
_entity_poly.pdbx_seq_one_letter_code
_entity_poly.pdbx_strand_id
1 'polypeptide(L)'
;MQLLVRGVHIPVSDALREYCEVHLGRALDRVLGREPAVQVEVHLVDTTGENKGGMDKEVRITVHVPGHPALHVTEQSDEIHRAIAAASDRVERAAKKYLDRRHDHSGPSLADLPTDGS
;
A
#
# COMPACT_ATOMS: atom_id res chain seq x y z
N MET A 1 -11.99 7.38 3.24
CA MET A 1 -10.64 7.11 2.74
C MET A 1 -10.39 7.91 1.49
N GLN A 2 -9.27 8.55 1.43
CA GLN A 2 -8.90 9.36 0.29
C GLN A 2 -7.73 8.72 -0.42
N LEU A 3 -7.82 8.57 -1.73
CA LEU A 3 -6.80 7.85 -2.49
C LEU A 3 -6.28 8.74 -3.61
N LEU A 4 -4.97 8.88 -3.68
CA LEU A 4 -4.32 9.69 -4.69
C LEU A 4 -3.35 8.81 -5.47
N VAL A 5 -3.46 8.87 -6.81
CA VAL A 5 -2.60 8.08 -7.70
C VAL A 5 -1.74 9.01 -8.52
N ARG A 6 -0.44 8.77 -8.51
CA ARG A 6 0.51 9.56 -9.29
C ARG A 6 1.39 8.65 -10.11
N GLY A 7 1.80 9.15 -11.28
CA GLY A 7 2.71 8.42 -12.14
C GLY A 7 4.05 9.11 -12.22
N VAL A 8 5.12 8.31 -12.23
CA VAL A 8 6.49 8.80 -12.44
C VAL A 8 7.03 8.09 -13.66
N HIS A 9 7.20 8.82 -14.73
CA HIS A 9 7.62 8.27 -16.02
C HIS A 9 6.63 7.25 -16.58
N ILE A 10 5.38 7.33 -16.12
CA ILE A 10 4.33 6.47 -16.65
C ILE A 10 3.04 7.30 -16.64
N PRO A 11 2.34 7.38 -17.77
CA PRO A 11 1.09 8.12 -17.79
C PRO A 11 0.01 7.37 -17.04
N VAL A 12 -0.77 8.09 -16.26
CA VAL A 12 -1.86 7.49 -15.51
C VAL A 12 -3.15 7.82 -16.26
N SER A 13 -3.63 6.83 -17.02
CA SER A 13 -4.88 6.97 -17.73
C SER A 13 -6.04 6.86 -16.76
N ASP A 14 -7.23 7.24 -17.19
CA ASP A 14 -8.41 7.08 -16.35
C ASP A 14 -8.64 5.61 -16.01
N ALA A 15 -8.41 4.73 -16.97
CA ALA A 15 -8.57 3.30 -16.72
C ALA A 15 -7.59 2.78 -15.68
N LEU A 16 -6.34 3.24 -15.75
CA LEU A 16 -5.34 2.80 -14.80
C LEU A 16 -5.64 3.36 -13.41
N ARG A 17 -6.06 4.60 -13.34
CA ARG A 17 -6.46 5.21 -12.07
C ARG A 17 -7.63 4.44 -11.46
N GLU A 18 -8.60 4.11 -12.27
CA GLU A 18 -9.76 3.37 -11.78
C GLU A 18 -9.36 1.98 -11.31
N TYR A 19 -8.45 1.34 -12.01
CA TYR A 19 -7.96 0.02 -11.61
C TYR A 19 -7.33 0.10 -10.21
N CYS A 20 -6.52 1.12 -9.96
CA CYS A 20 -5.93 1.33 -8.65
C CYS A 20 -7.00 1.57 -7.59
N GLU A 21 -7.95 2.44 -7.91
CA GLU A 21 -9.00 2.80 -6.96
C GLU A 21 -9.83 1.58 -6.58
N VAL A 22 -10.18 0.77 -7.55
CA VAL A 22 -11.00 -0.40 -7.28
C VAL A 22 -10.22 -1.43 -6.46
N HIS A 23 -9.01 -1.76 -6.89
CA HIS A 23 -8.27 -2.80 -6.19
C HIS A 23 -7.81 -2.38 -4.81
N LEU A 24 -7.28 -1.19 -4.69
CA LEU A 24 -6.82 -0.72 -3.39
C LEU A 24 -7.98 -0.34 -2.49
N GLY A 25 -9.02 0.24 -3.08
CA GLY A 25 -10.20 0.58 -2.31
C GLY A 25 -10.81 -0.63 -1.65
N ARG A 26 -10.96 -1.71 -2.41
CA ARG A 26 -11.52 -2.94 -1.84
C ARG A 26 -10.62 -3.54 -0.78
N ALA A 27 -9.32 -3.59 -1.08
CA ALA A 27 -8.37 -4.20 -0.16
C ALA A 27 -8.33 -3.46 1.17
N LEU A 28 -8.28 -2.14 1.12
CA LEU A 28 -8.14 -1.35 2.32
C LEU A 28 -9.46 -1.12 3.03
N ASP A 29 -10.56 -1.08 2.28
CA ASP A 29 -11.87 -0.90 2.90
C ASP A 29 -12.21 -2.06 3.82
N ARG A 30 -11.81 -3.26 3.45
CA ARG A 30 -12.04 -4.43 4.29
C ARG A 30 -11.35 -4.33 5.65
N VAL A 31 -10.24 -3.61 5.70
CA VAL A 31 -9.43 -3.54 6.91
C VAL A 31 -9.56 -2.20 7.61
N LEU A 32 -9.59 -1.12 6.83
CA LEU A 32 -9.55 0.23 7.37
C LEU A 32 -10.82 1.01 7.14
N GLY A 33 -11.88 0.36 6.71
CA GLY A 33 -13.11 1.06 6.34
C GLY A 33 -13.74 1.85 7.47
N ARG A 34 -13.45 1.49 8.71
CA ARG A 34 -14.00 2.20 9.86
C ARG A 34 -13.11 3.33 10.35
N GLU A 35 -11.90 3.42 9.82
CA GLU A 35 -10.98 4.44 10.25
C GLU A 35 -11.26 5.72 9.49
N PRO A 36 -11.56 6.82 10.16
CA PRO A 36 -11.81 8.06 9.46
C PRO A 36 -10.52 8.69 8.99
N ALA A 37 -10.63 9.47 7.95
CA ALA A 37 -9.53 10.30 7.46
C ALA A 37 -8.28 9.52 7.05
N VAL A 38 -8.43 8.28 6.63
CA VAL A 38 -7.31 7.53 6.08
C VAL A 38 -6.95 8.10 4.71
N GLN A 39 -5.66 8.33 4.48
CA GLN A 39 -5.17 8.81 3.20
C GLN A 39 -4.23 7.79 2.60
N VAL A 40 -4.39 7.52 1.32
CA VAL A 40 -3.58 6.54 0.61
C VAL A 40 -2.94 7.21 -0.59
N GLU A 41 -1.63 7.10 -0.69
CA GLU A 41 -0.88 7.60 -1.84
C GLU A 41 -0.31 6.43 -2.61
N VAL A 42 -0.52 6.44 -3.90
CA VAL A 42 -0.02 5.40 -4.79
C VAL A 42 0.88 6.05 -5.82
N HIS A 43 2.12 5.61 -5.87
CA HIS A 43 3.07 6.07 -6.87
C HIS A 43 3.36 4.93 -7.83
N LEU A 44 3.04 5.14 -9.09
CA LEU A 44 3.32 4.18 -10.15
C LEU A 44 4.56 4.64 -10.87
N VAL A 45 5.60 3.84 -10.84
CA VAL A 45 6.91 4.23 -11.33
C VAL A 45 7.36 3.28 -12.42
N ASP A 46 7.86 3.84 -13.51
CA ASP A 46 8.48 3.07 -14.56
C ASP A 46 9.99 3.27 -14.45
N THR A 47 10.68 2.21 -14.11
CA THR A 47 12.13 2.27 -13.92
C THR A 47 12.88 1.72 -15.13
N THR A 48 12.23 1.68 -16.28
CA THR A 48 12.88 1.26 -17.52
C THR A 48 14.12 2.10 -17.74
N GLY A 49 15.20 1.50 -18.03
CA GLY A 49 16.44 2.22 -18.20
C GLY A 49 17.37 2.04 -17.04
N GLU A 50 16.81 1.83 -15.86
CA GLU A 50 17.63 1.52 -14.69
C GLU A 50 17.63 0.03 -14.40
N ASN A 51 16.54 -0.61 -14.74
CA ASN A 51 16.35 -2.01 -14.43
C ASN A 51 16.13 -2.77 -15.71
N LYS A 52 17.10 -3.54 -16.11
CA LYS A 52 17.03 -4.25 -17.38
C LYS A 52 16.50 -5.66 -17.26
N GLY A 53 16.05 -6.05 -16.09
CA GLY A 53 15.61 -7.41 -15.86
C GLY A 53 14.15 -7.64 -16.10
N GLY A 54 13.42 -6.67 -16.61
CA GLY A 54 12.00 -6.84 -16.86
C GLY A 54 11.10 -6.44 -15.73
N MET A 55 11.64 -6.26 -14.53
CA MET A 55 10.85 -5.82 -13.38
C MET A 55 10.88 -4.30 -13.30
N ASP A 56 10.43 -3.66 -14.37
CA ASP A 56 10.59 -2.24 -14.53
C ASP A 56 9.37 -1.42 -14.09
N LYS A 57 8.33 -2.07 -13.63
CA LYS A 57 7.17 -1.36 -13.11
C LYS A 57 7.13 -1.50 -11.60
N GLU A 58 7.03 -0.39 -10.91
CA GLU A 58 7.06 -0.38 -9.46
C GLU A 58 5.84 0.35 -8.93
N VAL A 59 5.25 -0.18 -7.86
CA VAL A 59 4.12 0.45 -7.20
C VAL A 59 4.52 0.69 -5.75
N ARG A 60 4.44 1.94 -5.33
CA ARG A 60 4.72 2.33 -3.95
C ARG A 60 3.43 2.85 -3.34
N ILE A 61 3.02 2.24 -2.24
CA ILE A 61 1.80 2.62 -1.56
C ILE A 61 2.15 3.10 -0.17
N THR A 62 1.63 4.26 0.20
CA THR A 62 1.78 4.79 1.55
C THR A 62 0.39 5.01 2.12
N VAL A 63 0.13 4.46 3.28
CA VAL A 63 -1.15 4.60 3.97
C VAL A 63 -0.94 5.42 5.23
N HIS A 64 -1.66 6.52 5.33
CA HIS A 64 -1.61 7.41 6.49
C HIS A 64 -2.88 7.24 7.31
N VAL A 65 -2.72 6.70 8.50
CA VAL A 65 -3.82 6.59 9.45
C VAL A 65 -3.56 7.63 10.54
N PRO A 66 -4.49 8.55 10.79
CA PRO A 66 -4.25 9.62 11.75
C PRO A 66 -3.83 9.10 13.11
N GLY A 67 -2.77 9.68 13.64
CA GLY A 67 -2.27 9.30 14.96
C GLY A 67 -1.40 8.07 14.96
N HIS A 68 -1.07 7.52 13.81
CA HIS A 68 -0.26 6.31 13.72
C HIS A 68 0.83 6.45 12.68
N PRO A 69 1.89 5.66 12.79
CA PRO A 69 2.95 5.69 11.79
C PRO A 69 2.41 5.30 10.42
N ALA A 70 3.00 5.85 9.39
CA ALA A 70 2.60 5.53 8.04
C ALA A 70 3.00 4.09 7.69
N LEU A 71 2.19 3.45 6.87
CA LEU A 71 2.44 2.12 6.39
C LEU A 71 2.91 2.20 4.94
N HIS A 72 4.02 1.56 4.63
CA HIS A 72 4.61 1.60 3.29
C HIS A 72 4.71 0.20 2.70
N VAL A 73 4.33 0.08 1.43
CA VAL A 73 4.45 -1.16 0.69
C VAL A 73 4.99 -0.86 -0.70
N THR A 74 5.91 -1.67 -1.17
CA THR A 74 6.48 -1.53 -2.50
C THR A 74 6.46 -2.88 -3.20
N GLU A 75 6.02 -2.90 -4.45
CA GLU A 75 6.03 -4.10 -5.28
C GLU A 75 6.55 -3.77 -6.66
N GLN A 76 7.17 -4.75 -7.29
CA GLN A 76 7.69 -4.60 -8.63
C GLN A 76 7.19 -5.72 -9.51
N SER A 77 7.04 -5.43 -10.80
CA SER A 77 6.63 -6.44 -11.77
C SER A 77 7.03 -5.96 -13.15
N ASP A 78 6.93 -6.85 -14.11
CA ASP A 78 7.15 -6.48 -15.51
C ASP A 78 5.89 -5.86 -16.12
N GLU A 79 4.78 -5.86 -15.38
CA GLU A 79 3.53 -5.35 -15.90
C GLU A 79 2.79 -4.62 -14.78
N ILE A 80 2.34 -3.39 -15.08
CA ILE A 80 1.85 -2.49 -14.03
C ILE A 80 0.61 -3.02 -13.31
N HIS A 81 -0.29 -3.67 -14.04
CA HIS A 81 -1.51 -4.18 -13.40
C HIS A 81 -1.18 -5.30 -12.41
N ARG A 82 -0.20 -6.13 -12.74
CA ARG A 82 0.25 -7.16 -11.81
C ARG A 82 0.89 -6.55 -10.58
N ALA A 83 1.66 -5.50 -10.78
CA ALA A 83 2.29 -4.82 -9.65
C ALA A 83 1.23 -4.23 -8.74
N ILE A 84 0.20 -3.63 -9.31
CA ILE A 84 -0.89 -3.05 -8.52
C ILE A 84 -1.63 -4.13 -7.75
N ALA A 85 -1.95 -5.24 -8.40
CA ALA A 85 -2.66 -6.33 -7.74
C ALA A 85 -1.84 -6.92 -6.60
N ALA A 86 -0.55 -7.15 -6.83
CA ALA A 86 0.32 -7.68 -5.80
C ALA A 86 0.48 -6.70 -4.64
N ALA A 87 0.60 -5.42 -4.95
CA ALA A 87 0.72 -4.39 -3.92
C ALA A 87 -0.56 -4.29 -3.11
N SER A 88 -1.71 -4.43 -3.76
CA SER A 88 -3.00 -4.38 -3.07
C SER A 88 -3.13 -5.51 -2.05
N ASP A 89 -2.76 -6.73 -2.46
CA ASP A 89 -2.78 -7.86 -1.55
C ASP A 89 -1.83 -7.65 -0.39
N ARG A 90 -0.65 -7.14 -0.69
CA ARG A 90 0.36 -6.96 0.33
C ARG A 90 -0.02 -5.89 1.33
N VAL A 91 -0.57 -4.78 0.85
CA VAL A 91 -0.96 -3.69 1.74
C VAL A 91 -2.16 -4.10 2.59
N GLU A 92 -3.04 -4.93 2.04
CA GLU A 92 -4.16 -5.43 2.83
C GLU A 92 -3.66 -6.26 4.01
N ARG A 93 -2.74 -7.19 3.74
CA ARG A 93 -2.18 -8.01 4.81
C ARG A 93 -1.38 -7.19 5.81
N ALA A 94 -0.63 -6.22 5.31
CA ALA A 94 0.15 -5.37 6.19
C ALA A 94 -0.74 -4.51 7.07
N ALA A 95 -1.83 -3.99 6.52
CA ALA A 95 -2.76 -3.18 7.27
C ALA A 95 -3.49 -4.01 8.32
N LYS A 96 -3.82 -5.24 7.99
CA LYS A 96 -4.45 -6.12 8.95
C LYS A 96 -3.53 -6.39 10.14
N LYS A 97 -2.28 -6.68 9.88
CA LYS A 97 -1.29 -6.86 10.92
C LYS A 97 -1.14 -5.62 11.78
N TYR A 98 -1.12 -4.48 11.12
CA TYR A 98 -0.99 -3.19 11.77
C TYR A 98 -2.13 -2.98 12.77
N LEU A 99 -3.36 -3.27 12.38
CA LEU A 99 -4.50 -3.13 13.26
C LEU A 99 -4.50 -4.17 14.37
N ASP A 100 -4.10 -5.38 14.08
CA ASP A 100 -4.01 -6.42 15.10
C ASP A 100 -3.04 -6.00 16.20
N ARG A 101 -1.91 -5.39 15.83
CA ARG A 101 -0.98 -4.90 16.83
C ARG A 101 -1.58 -3.82 17.69
N ARG A 102 -2.37 -2.93 17.09
CA ARG A 102 -3.03 -1.88 17.84
C ARG A 102 -3.95 -2.46 18.89
N HIS A 103 -4.68 -3.48 18.52
CA HIS A 103 -5.61 -4.11 19.45
C HIS A 103 -4.85 -4.83 20.56
N ASP A 104 -3.73 -5.43 20.24
CA ASP A 104 -2.93 -6.13 21.21
C ASP A 104 -2.31 -5.20 22.21
N HIS A 105 -2.21 -3.94 21.88
CA HIS A 105 -1.65 -2.96 22.80
C HIS A 105 -2.51 -2.71 24.01
N SER A 106 -3.68 -3.23 24.04
CA SER A 106 -4.52 -3.06 25.21
C SER A 106 -3.92 -3.77 26.41
N GLY A 107 -3.00 -4.69 26.22
CA GLY A 107 -2.35 -5.37 27.31
C GLY A 107 -0.92 -4.94 27.47
N PRO A 108 -0.20 -5.53 28.38
CA PRO A 108 1.20 -5.22 28.60
C PRO A 108 2.05 -5.86 27.51
N SER A 109 1.95 -5.36 26.37
CA SER A 109 2.55 -5.99 25.22
C SER A 109 3.92 -5.44 24.89
N LEU A 110 4.55 -4.85 25.86
CA LEU A 110 5.86 -4.28 25.62
C LEU A 110 6.85 -5.28 25.09
N ALA A 111 6.70 -6.48 25.55
CA ALA A 111 7.62 -7.52 25.13
C ALA A 111 7.51 -7.78 23.65
N ASP A 112 6.40 -7.46 23.08
CA ASP A 112 6.18 -7.73 21.67
C ASP A 112 6.84 -6.74 20.77
N LEU A 113 7.07 -5.57 21.28
CA LEU A 113 7.50 -4.50 20.43
C LEU A 113 8.81 -4.75 19.73
N PRO A 114 9.82 -5.14 20.43
CA PRO A 114 11.10 -5.32 19.76
C PRO A 114 11.10 -6.45 18.77
N THR A 115 10.38 -7.47 19.06
CA THR A 115 10.40 -8.59 18.17
C THR A 115 9.73 -8.27 16.89
N ASP A 116 8.84 -7.35 16.95
CA ASP A 116 8.17 -7.02 15.75
C ASP A 116 8.90 -6.08 14.91
N GLY A 117 9.90 -5.50 15.42
CA GLY A 117 10.73 -4.71 14.61
C GLY A 117 11.05 -5.43 13.35
N SER A 118 10.94 -6.63 13.44
CA SER A 118 11.09 -7.41 12.25
C SER A 118 9.90 -7.25 11.36
#